data_4efe57193ff0f6d0284c8b2d69ba093b
#
_entry.id   4efe57193ff0f6d0284c8b2d69ba093b
#
_cell.length_a   1.000
_cell.length_b   1.000
_cell.length_c   1.000
_cell.angle_alpha   90.00
_cell.angle_beta   90.00
_cell.angle_gamma   90.00
#
_symmetry.space_group_name_H-M   'P 1'
#
loop_
_entity.id
_entity.type
_entity.pdbx_description
1 polymer ?
#
loop_
_entity_poly.entity_id
_entity_poly.type
_entity_poly.pdbx_seq_one_letter_code
_entity_poly.pdbx_strand_id
1 'polypeptide(L)'
;MRCSRDEHADLFRATLGGMGLTGHILEVEFRVVPIPTPWIVQETESVRDIDEFLAALAAAARDWPFTVGWIDCLARGARLGRGVLFRGRWAEPAEAPAPVPRPRGGPTVPFELPSWALNDLSVRLFNAVYAGVHARRGRRRVVHPQRFFWPLDGVRSWNRIYGRRGFTQFQCVLPERERPGATRRLLTAAAGRGGASFLCVVKDCGAEGEGLLSFPRPGVSVALDLPRRAETQQLVEVLAELVIVEGGRVYLAKDSFLRADQLARMEPRLAEFLRVRARWDPGRRLRSAQSVRLLGDPA
;
A
#
# COMPACT_ATOMS: atom_id res chain seq x y z
N MET A 1 20.26 21.71 9.68
CA MET A 1 21.33 20.73 9.42
C MET A 1 21.04 20.06 8.10
N ARG A 2 22.04 19.86 7.26
CA ARG A 2 21.95 19.09 6.01
C ARG A 2 22.38 17.64 6.29
N CYS A 3 21.72 16.68 5.68
CA CYS A 3 22.14 15.27 5.67
C CYS A 3 21.94 14.66 4.28
N SER A 4 22.83 13.77 3.90
CA SER A 4 22.84 13.11 2.60
C SER A 4 23.49 11.72 2.74
N ARG A 5 23.74 11.04 1.62
CA ARG A 5 24.51 9.78 1.63
C ARG A 5 25.97 9.97 2.07
N ASP A 6 26.51 11.17 1.87
CA ASP A 6 27.93 11.50 2.12
C ASP A 6 28.11 12.36 3.38
N GLU A 7 27.08 13.08 3.81
CA GLU A 7 27.09 13.96 4.98
C GLU A 7 26.05 13.50 6.00
N HIS A 8 26.44 13.22 7.24
CA HIS A 8 25.57 12.66 8.28
C HIS A 8 24.75 11.46 7.78
N ALA A 9 25.42 10.51 7.13
CA ALA A 9 24.79 9.38 6.44
C ALA A 9 23.95 8.49 7.35
N ASP A 10 24.30 8.39 8.62
CA ASP A 10 23.52 7.69 9.64
C ASP A 10 22.14 8.37 9.85
N LEU A 11 22.15 9.70 10.03
CA LEU A 11 20.93 10.49 10.16
C LEU A 11 20.09 10.42 8.89
N PHE A 12 20.72 10.54 7.72
CA PHE A 12 20.04 10.44 6.43
C PHE A 12 19.28 9.11 6.31
N ARG A 13 19.97 7.98 6.55
CA ARG A 13 19.33 6.65 6.51
C ARG A 13 18.25 6.46 7.57
N ALA A 14 18.44 7.03 8.77
CA ALA A 14 17.42 6.96 9.80
C ALA A 14 16.20 7.85 9.50
N THR A 15 16.38 8.94 8.74
CA THR A 15 15.29 9.85 8.36
C THR A 15 14.43 9.27 7.24
N LEU A 16 15.02 8.52 6.30
CA LEU A 16 14.28 7.83 5.24
C LEU A 16 13.37 6.75 5.84
N GLY A 17 12.05 6.96 5.78
CA GLY A 17 11.06 6.09 6.39
C GLY A 17 11.01 6.17 7.93
N GLY A 18 11.75 7.07 8.56
CA GLY A 18 11.93 7.19 10.01
C GLY A 18 10.75 7.79 10.78
N MET A 19 9.58 7.89 10.18
CA MET A 19 8.30 8.30 10.79
C MET A 19 8.33 9.67 11.49
N GLY A 20 9.24 10.58 11.05
CA GLY A 20 9.40 11.91 11.63
C GLY A 20 10.12 11.94 12.98
N LEU A 21 10.76 10.84 13.37
CA LEU A 21 11.36 10.69 14.70
C LEU A 21 12.82 11.15 14.79
N THR A 22 13.38 11.66 13.71
CA THR A 22 14.78 12.13 13.63
C THR A 22 14.89 13.63 13.36
N GLY A 23 13.78 14.30 12.99
CA GLY A 23 13.77 15.72 12.66
C GLY A 23 12.55 16.12 11.85
N HIS A 24 12.31 17.42 11.77
CA HIS A 24 11.40 18.01 10.81
C HIS A 24 12.16 18.28 9.51
N ILE A 25 11.67 17.74 8.40
CA ILE A 25 12.24 17.98 7.08
C ILE A 25 11.73 19.35 6.59
N LEU A 26 12.62 20.31 6.40
CA LEU A 26 12.30 21.65 5.91
C LEU A 26 12.46 21.75 4.39
N GLU A 27 13.45 21.03 3.85
CA GLU A 27 13.81 21.08 2.44
C GLU A 27 14.27 19.69 1.98
N VAL A 28 13.93 19.31 0.76
CA VAL A 28 14.36 18.07 0.12
C VAL A 28 14.91 18.37 -1.26
N GLU A 29 16.14 17.96 -1.52
CA GLU A 29 16.76 17.97 -2.83
C GLU A 29 16.77 16.55 -3.41
N PHE A 30 16.22 16.35 -4.60
CA PHE A 30 16.21 15.06 -5.29
C PHE A 30 16.32 15.23 -6.80
N ARG A 31 16.81 14.18 -7.46
CA ARG A 31 16.86 14.14 -8.92
C ARG A 31 15.51 13.74 -9.49
N VAL A 32 15.07 14.45 -10.51
CA VAL A 32 13.89 14.09 -11.30
C VAL A 32 14.28 13.19 -12.47
N VAL A 33 13.38 12.32 -12.85
CA VAL A 33 13.52 11.46 -14.02
C VAL A 33 12.76 12.08 -15.18
N PRO A 34 13.37 12.33 -16.35
CA PRO A 34 12.65 12.82 -17.52
C PRO A 34 11.64 11.79 -17.99
N ILE A 35 10.48 12.27 -18.43
CA ILE A 35 9.41 11.44 -18.97
C ILE A 35 9.11 11.87 -20.41
N PRO A 36 8.79 10.94 -21.35
CA PRO A 36 8.54 11.30 -22.75
C PRO A 36 7.27 12.16 -22.89
N THR A 37 6.21 11.82 -22.20
CA THR A 37 4.97 12.61 -22.12
C THR A 37 4.30 12.43 -20.74
N PRO A 38 3.41 13.37 -20.33
CA PRO A 38 2.67 13.23 -19.07
C PRO A 38 1.44 12.31 -19.17
N TRP A 39 1.40 11.38 -20.11
CA TRP A 39 0.31 10.42 -20.28
C TRP A 39 0.77 9.00 -19.98
N ILE A 40 -0.15 8.15 -19.55
CA ILE A 40 0.10 6.73 -19.28
C ILE A 40 -0.57 5.86 -20.33
N VAL A 41 0.21 5.00 -20.99
CA VAL A 41 -0.34 3.82 -21.67
C VAL A 41 -0.63 2.78 -20.61
N GLN A 42 -1.90 2.45 -20.44
CA GLN A 42 -2.37 1.44 -19.50
C GLN A 42 -2.84 0.20 -20.23
N GLU A 43 -2.41 -0.96 -19.77
CA GLU A 43 -3.04 -2.23 -20.11
C GLU A 43 -3.75 -2.83 -18.92
N THR A 44 -4.84 -3.55 -19.18
CA THR A 44 -5.70 -4.13 -18.15
C THR A 44 -5.90 -5.60 -18.43
N GLU A 45 -5.69 -6.43 -17.42
CA GLU A 45 -5.84 -7.88 -17.47
C GLU A 45 -6.71 -8.35 -16.31
N SER A 46 -7.74 -9.17 -16.59
CA SER A 46 -8.57 -9.80 -15.56
C SER A 46 -7.96 -11.15 -15.20
N VAL A 47 -7.85 -11.44 -13.91
CA VAL A 47 -7.29 -12.67 -13.36
C VAL A 47 -8.32 -13.41 -12.52
N ARG A 48 -8.28 -14.75 -12.55
CA ARG A 48 -9.29 -15.62 -11.96
C ARG A 48 -9.05 -15.90 -10.48
N ASP A 49 -7.79 -15.94 -10.09
CA ASP A 49 -7.34 -16.28 -8.74
C ASP A 49 -5.97 -15.67 -8.42
N ILE A 50 -5.48 -15.90 -7.20
CA ILE A 50 -4.23 -15.32 -6.71
C ILE A 50 -2.99 -15.89 -7.40
N ASP A 51 -2.99 -17.13 -7.84
CA ASP A 51 -1.81 -17.71 -8.48
C ASP A 51 -1.63 -17.15 -9.87
N GLU A 52 -2.72 -17.06 -10.64
CA GLU A 52 -2.73 -16.36 -11.93
C GLU A 52 -2.35 -14.89 -11.75
N PHE A 53 -2.85 -14.24 -10.68
CA PHE A 53 -2.49 -12.85 -10.38
C PHE A 53 -0.99 -12.68 -10.15
N LEU A 54 -0.39 -13.50 -9.27
CA LEU A 54 1.03 -13.43 -8.95
C LEU A 54 1.92 -13.75 -10.15
N ALA A 55 1.52 -14.73 -10.97
CA ALA A 55 2.22 -15.05 -12.22
C ALA A 55 2.17 -13.88 -13.21
N ALA A 56 0.99 -13.28 -13.41
CA ALA A 56 0.83 -12.12 -14.29
C ALA A 56 1.59 -10.88 -13.77
N LEU A 57 1.59 -10.66 -12.44
CA LEU A 57 2.33 -9.58 -11.80
C LEU A 57 3.84 -9.74 -12.00
N ALA A 58 4.37 -10.94 -11.78
CA ALA A 58 5.79 -11.25 -11.96
C ALA A 58 6.23 -11.14 -13.43
N ALA A 59 5.37 -11.52 -14.36
CA ALA A 59 5.62 -11.33 -15.79
C ALA A 59 5.62 -9.84 -16.16
N ALA A 60 4.62 -9.08 -15.67
CA ALA A 60 4.51 -7.65 -15.94
C ALA A 60 5.69 -6.84 -15.38
N ALA A 61 6.22 -7.19 -14.22
CA ALA A 61 7.33 -6.48 -13.57
C ALA A 61 8.62 -6.44 -14.40
N ARG A 62 8.77 -7.34 -15.39
CA ARG A 62 9.93 -7.35 -16.30
C ARG A 62 9.85 -6.27 -17.38
N ASP A 63 8.65 -5.99 -17.89
CA ASP A 63 8.45 -5.19 -19.09
C ASP A 63 7.74 -3.87 -18.82
N TRP A 64 7.10 -3.74 -17.66
CA TRP A 64 6.28 -2.60 -17.30
C TRP A 64 6.81 -1.88 -16.07
N PRO A 65 7.16 -0.58 -16.16
CA PRO A 65 7.68 0.17 -15.02
C PRO A 65 6.65 0.39 -13.91
N PHE A 66 5.35 0.27 -14.23
CA PHE A 66 4.28 0.46 -13.25
C PHE A 66 3.31 -0.72 -13.30
N THR A 67 3.14 -1.36 -12.15
CA THR A 67 2.16 -2.43 -11.95
C THR A 67 1.35 -2.16 -10.70
N VAL A 68 0.06 -2.42 -10.77
CA VAL A 68 -0.85 -2.37 -9.62
C VAL A 68 -2.03 -3.29 -9.88
N GLY A 69 -2.45 -4.01 -8.87
CA GLY A 69 -3.64 -4.83 -8.98
C GLY A 69 -4.67 -4.50 -7.93
N TRP A 70 -5.91 -4.65 -8.32
CA TRP A 70 -7.05 -4.73 -7.44
C TRP A 70 -7.55 -6.16 -7.37
N ILE A 71 -7.79 -6.66 -6.18
CA ILE A 71 -8.37 -8.00 -5.97
C ILE A 71 -9.64 -7.93 -5.12
N ASP A 72 -10.54 -8.88 -5.36
CA ASP A 72 -11.73 -9.10 -4.55
C ASP A 72 -11.35 -9.83 -3.26
N CYS A 73 -11.19 -9.08 -2.18
CA CYS A 73 -10.80 -9.63 -0.87
C CYS A 73 -11.90 -10.50 -0.20
N LEU A 74 -13.13 -10.52 -0.74
CA LEU A 74 -14.19 -11.40 -0.28
C LEU A 74 -14.28 -12.72 -1.05
N ALA A 75 -13.55 -12.83 -2.16
CA ALA A 75 -13.49 -14.08 -2.91
C ALA A 75 -12.79 -15.17 -2.09
N ARG A 76 -13.28 -16.40 -2.19
CA ARG A 76 -12.80 -17.56 -1.44
C ARG A 76 -12.64 -18.78 -2.34
N GLY A 77 -11.94 -19.80 -1.85
CA GLY A 77 -11.73 -21.07 -2.57
C GLY A 77 -11.00 -20.83 -3.89
N ALA A 78 -11.48 -21.44 -4.96
CA ALA A 78 -10.87 -21.35 -6.29
C ALA A 78 -10.84 -19.93 -6.89
N ARG A 79 -11.60 -18.99 -6.33
CA ARG A 79 -11.63 -17.57 -6.77
C ARG A 79 -10.89 -16.62 -5.83
N LEU A 80 -10.20 -17.14 -4.82
CA LEU A 80 -9.41 -16.29 -3.90
C LEU A 80 -8.40 -15.45 -4.70
N GLY A 81 -8.44 -14.14 -4.52
CA GLY A 81 -7.56 -13.20 -5.23
C GLY A 81 -7.93 -12.92 -6.68
N ARG A 82 -9.13 -13.33 -7.15
CA ARG A 82 -9.63 -12.87 -8.45
C ARG A 82 -9.60 -11.34 -8.51
N GLY A 83 -9.22 -10.78 -9.64
CA GLY A 83 -9.05 -9.34 -9.68
C GLY A 83 -8.69 -8.79 -11.06
N VAL A 84 -8.07 -7.64 -11.05
CA VAL A 84 -7.66 -6.90 -12.24
C VAL A 84 -6.23 -6.41 -12.03
N LEU A 85 -5.35 -6.78 -12.94
CA LEU A 85 -3.99 -6.25 -13.01
C LEU A 85 -3.95 -5.08 -14.01
N PHE A 86 -3.41 -3.96 -13.58
CA PHE A 86 -3.10 -2.80 -14.40
C PHE A 86 -1.60 -2.70 -14.59
N ARG A 87 -1.17 -2.61 -15.83
CA ARG A 87 0.21 -2.35 -16.24
C ARG A 87 0.28 -0.98 -16.88
N GLY A 88 1.32 -0.21 -16.58
CA GLY A 88 1.46 1.13 -17.10
C GLY A 88 2.89 1.50 -17.46
N ARG A 89 3.03 2.34 -18.48
CA ARG A 89 4.25 3.04 -18.83
C ARG A 89 3.93 4.45 -19.28
N TRP A 90 4.89 5.33 -19.28
CA TRP A 90 4.73 6.62 -19.93
C TRP A 90 4.45 6.43 -21.42
N ALA A 91 3.52 7.23 -21.96
CA ALA A 91 3.19 7.22 -23.37
C ALA A 91 4.28 7.93 -24.18
N GLU A 92 4.63 7.37 -25.33
CA GLU A 92 5.47 8.05 -26.29
C GLU A 92 4.73 9.23 -26.98
N PRO A 93 5.44 10.23 -27.53
CA PRO A 93 4.81 11.36 -28.19
C PRO A 93 3.78 10.98 -29.27
N ALA A 94 4.04 9.92 -30.00
CA ALA A 94 3.14 9.43 -31.05
C ALA A 94 1.85 8.77 -30.51
N GLU A 95 1.85 8.36 -29.25
CA GLU A 95 0.70 7.72 -28.59
C GLU A 95 -0.13 8.72 -27.78
N ALA A 96 0.48 9.85 -27.40
CA ALA A 96 -0.09 10.79 -26.45
C ALA A 96 -1.08 11.76 -27.13
N PRO A 97 -2.24 12.07 -26.49
CA PRO A 97 -3.05 13.20 -26.91
C PRO A 97 -2.25 14.51 -26.86
N ALA A 98 -2.46 15.39 -27.84
CA ALA A 98 -1.76 16.67 -27.94
C ALA A 98 -1.84 17.57 -26.68
N PRO A 99 -2.99 17.72 -25.97
CA PRO A 99 -3.05 18.57 -24.80
C PRO A 99 -2.42 17.88 -23.57
N VAL A 100 -1.71 18.68 -22.76
CA VAL A 100 -1.22 18.23 -21.44
C VAL A 100 -2.43 17.88 -20.55
N PRO A 101 -2.38 16.74 -19.81
CA PRO A 101 -3.49 16.35 -18.96
C PRO A 101 -3.70 17.38 -17.83
N ARG A 102 -4.93 17.84 -17.69
CA ARG A 102 -5.32 18.72 -16.60
C ARG A 102 -5.97 17.93 -15.47
N PRO A 103 -5.70 18.24 -14.19
CA PRO A 103 -6.40 17.64 -13.07
C PRO A 103 -7.91 17.81 -13.25
N ARG A 104 -8.65 16.72 -13.10
CA ARG A 104 -10.13 16.75 -13.13
C ARG A 104 -10.67 16.51 -11.75
N GLY A 105 -11.54 17.41 -11.27
CA GLY A 105 -12.32 17.15 -10.07
C GLY A 105 -13.31 16.00 -10.32
N GLY A 106 -13.38 15.08 -9.39
CA GLY A 106 -14.36 13.98 -9.40
C GLY A 106 -15.63 14.29 -8.60
N PRO A 107 -16.61 13.37 -8.61
CA PRO A 107 -17.79 13.47 -7.76
C PRO A 107 -17.37 13.48 -6.28
N THR A 108 -18.20 14.08 -5.44
CA THR A 108 -17.98 14.10 -3.99
C THR A 108 -18.95 13.15 -3.31
N VAL A 109 -18.50 12.37 -2.34
CA VAL A 109 -19.37 11.65 -1.42
C VAL A 109 -19.96 12.68 -0.45
N PRO A 110 -21.27 13.00 -0.55
CA PRO A 110 -21.81 14.20 0.08
C PRO A 110 -21.94 14.11 1.62
N PHE A 111 -22.14 12.90 2.12
CA PHE A 111 -22.32 12.62 3.55
C PHE A 111 -21.68 11.30 3.93
N GLU A 112 -21.51 11.09 5.22
CA GLU A 112 -21.03 9.82 5.77
C GLU A 112 -22.11 8.75 5.63
N LEU A 113 -21.77 7.61 5.00
CA LEU A 113 -22.72 6.52 4.87
C LEU A 113 -23.01 5.90 6.26
N PRO A 114 -24.25 5.43 6.48
CA PRO A 114 -24.58 4.67 7.68
C PRO A 114 -23.69 3.44 7.79
N SER A 115 -23.28 3.08 9.01
CA SER A 115 -22.35 1.96 9.24
C SER A 115 -22.84 0.59 8.73
N TRP A 116 -24.14 0.42 8.55
CA TRP A 116 -24.74 -0.77 7.97
C TRP A 116 -24.61 -0.83 6.43
N ALA A 117 -24.37 0.29 5.77
CA ALA A 117 -24.29 0.34 4.30
C ALA A 117 -23.05 -0.38 3.77
N LEU A 118 -21.96 -0.39 4.53
CA LEU A 118 -20.73 -1.13 4.19
C LEU A 118 -20.76 -2.50 4.87
N ASN A 119 -21.40 -3.47 4.21
CA ASN A 119 -21.50 -4.86 4.62
C ASN A 119 -21.02 -5.81 3.53
N ASP A 120 -20.95 -7.10 3.81
CA ASP A 120 -20.46 -8.10 2.86
C ASP A 120 -21.24 -8.12 1.55
N LEU A 121 -22.57 -7.87 1.59
CA LEU A 121 -23.39 -7.89 0.39
C LEU A 121 -23.07 -6.68 -0.53
N SER A 122 -23.03 -5.48 0.05
CA SER A 122 -22.72 -4.26 -0.70
C SER A 122 -21.30 -4.29 -1.29
N VAL A 123 -20.32 -4.79 -0.53
CA VAL A 123 -18.95 -4.98 -1.00
C VAL A 123 -18.88 -6.04 -2.11
N ARG A 124 -19.58 -7.18 -1.99
CA ARG A 124 -19.65 -8.19 -3.06
C ARG A 124 -20.26 -7.65 -4.34
N LEU A 125 -21.33 -6.86 -4.21
CA LEU A 125 -21.96 -6.21 -5.37
C LEU A 125 -21.00 -5.24 -6.04
N PHE A 126 -20.36 -4.36 -5.26
CA PHE A 126 -19.34 -3.44 -5.77
C PHE A 126 -18.22 -4.20 -6.49
N ASN A 127 -17.66 -5.24 -5.86
CA ASN A 127 -16.57 -6.03 -6.42
C ASN A 127 -16.98 -6.71 -7.72
N ALA A 128 -18.20 -7.24 -7.80
CA ALA A 128 -18.71 -7.86 -9.02
C ALA A 128 -18.88 -6.82 -10.17
N VAL A 129 -19.42 -5.65 -9.87
CA VAL A 129 -19.58 -4.56 -10.83
C VAL A 129 -18.21 -4.06 -11.29
N TYR A 130 -17.29 -3.82 -10.35
CA TYR A 130 -15.95 -3.34 -10.65
C TYR A 130 -15.19 -4.30 -11.56
N ALA A 131 -15.17 -5.59 -11.21
CA ALA A 131 -14.55 -6.63 -12.03
C ALA A 131 -15.19 -6.72 -13.42
N GLY A 132 -16.55 -6.70 -13.51
CA GLY A 132 -17.27 -6.78 -14.77
C GLY A 132 -17.03 -5.57 -15.69
N VAL A 133 -16.95 -4.38 -15.13
CA VAL A 133 -16.63 -3.16 -15.88
C VAL A 133 -15.21 -3.22 -16.47
N HIS A 134 -14.25 -3.70 -15.68
CA HIS A 134 -12.85 -3.77 -16.14
C HIS A 134 -12.62 -4.93 -17.13
N ALA A 135 -13.31 -6.05 -16.97
CA ALA A 135 -13.26 -7.15 -17.94
C ALA A 135 -13.77 -6.75 -19.34
N ARG A 136 -14.73 -5.82 -19.41
CA ARG A 136 -15.33 -5.33 -20.68
C ARG A 136 -14.57 -4.15 -21.30
N ARG A 137 -13.71 -3.47 -20.54
CA ARG A 137 -12.93 -2.33 -21.04
C ARG A 137 -11.76 -2.86 -21.84
N GLY A 138 -11.55 -2.29 -23.05
CA GLY A 138 -10.44 -2.69 -23.93
C GLY A 138 -9.09 -2.74 -23.20
N ARG A 139 -8.28 -3.70 -23.58
CA ARG A 139 -7.03 -4.04 -22.88
C ARG A 139 -6.03 -2.89 -22.81
N ARG A 140 -5.96 -2.03 -23.87
CA ARG A 140 -4.97 -0.94 -23.96
C ARG A 140 -5.63 0.43 -24.10
N ARG A 141 -5.17 1.42 -23.32
CA ARG A 141 -5.69 2.78 -23.30
C ARG A 141 -4.62 3.79 -22.95
N VAL A 142 -4.73 5.02 -23.46
CA VAL A 142 -3.99 6.17 -22.93
C VAL A 142 -4.86 6.84 -21.88
N VAL A 143 -4.35 6.98 -20.69
CA VAL A 143 -5.09 7.50 -19.54
C VAL A 143 -4.34 8.65 -18.86
N HIS A 144 -5.12 9.49 -18.17
CA HIS A 144 -4.57 10.53 -17.32
C HIS A 144 -3.76 9.91 -16.18
N PRO A 145 -2.54 10.39 -15.83
CA PRO A 145 -1.70 9.82 -14.79
C PRO A 145 -2.39 9.75 -13.43
N GLN A 146 -3.21 10.74 -13.08
CA GLN A 146 -4.00 10.73 -11.86
C GLN A 146 -4.93 9.51 -11.75
N ARG A 147 -5.52 9.06 -12.86
CA ARG A 147 -6.38 7.87 -12.86
C ARG A 147 -5.62 6.57 -12.67
N PHE A 148 -4.35 6.58 -13.05
CA PHE A 148 -3.50 5.41 -12.90
C PHE A 148 -2.86 5.34 -11.51
N PHE A 149 -2.23 6.42 -11.07
CA PHE A 149 -1.48 6.44 -9.80
C PHE A 149 -2.37 6.70 -8.57
N TRP A 150 -3.42 7.51 -8.72
CA TRP A 150 -4.28 7.95 -7.62
C TRP A 150 -5.78 7.80 -7.96
N PRO A 151 -6.24 6.57 -8.27
CA PRO A 151 -7.63 6.36 -8.71
C PRO A 151 -8.66 6.80 -7.67
N LEU A 152 -8.36 6.75 -6.38
CA LEU A 152 -9.25 7.20 -5.30
C LEU A 152 -9.41 8.72 -5.26
N ASP A 153 -8.41 9.50 -5.69
CA ASP A 153 -8.51 10.96 -5.75
C ASP A 153 -9.51 11.42 -6.83
N GLY A 154 -9.93 10.49 -7.69
CA GLY A 154 -11.06 10.69 -8.60
C GLY A 154 -12.42 10.82 -7.91
N VAL A 155 -12.52 10.54 -6.61
CA VAL A 155 -13.74 10.69 -5.80
C VAL A 155 -13.40 11.49 -4.55
N ARG A 156 -13.95 12.70 -4.44
CA ARG A 156 -13.73 13.56 -3.28
C ARG A 156 -14.42 13.00 -2.06
N SER A 157 -13.76 13.10 -0.89
CA SER A 157 -14.29 12.63 0.40
C SER A 157 -14.71 11.14 0.38
N TRP A 158 -14.01 10.31 -0.41
CA TRP A 158 -14.30 8.88 -0.55
C TRP A 158 -14.28 8.12 0.79
N ASN A 159 -13.51 8.61 1.76
CA ASN A 159 -13.45 8.08 3.13
C ASN A 159 -14.83 8.06 3.84
N ARG A 160 -15.76 8.94 3.46
CA ARG A 160 -17.13 8.98 4.01
C ARG A 160 -17.94 7.70 3.72
N ILE A 161 -17.50 6.89 2.76
CA ILE A 161 -18.11 5.57 2.51
C ILE A 161 -17.99 4.66 3.72
N TYR A 162 -16.94 4.82 4.55
CA TYR A 162 -16.75 4.04 5.78
C TYR A 162 -17.57 4.55 6.98
N GLY A 163 -18.30 5.66 6.83
CA GLY A 163 -19.13 6.25 7.85
C GLY A 163 -18.31 6.80 9.03
N ARG A 164 -19.01 7.20 10.10
CA ARG A 164 -18.41 7.86 11.27
C ARG A 164 -17.34 7.05 11.99
N ARG A 165 -17.40 5.72 11.95
CA ARG A 165 -16.40 4.87 12.59
C ARG A 165 -15.07 4.88 11.82
N GLY A 166 -15.10 5.24 10.54
CA GLY A 166 -13.94 5.27 9.67
C GLY A 166 -13.39 3.89 9.38
N PHE A 167 -12.13 3.86 8.98
CA PHE A 167 -11.40 2.64 8.63
C PHE A 167 -9.97 2.70 9.13
N THR A 168 -9.28 1.58 9.10
CA THR A 168 -7.83 1.47 9.21
C THR A 168 -7.30 0.78 7.97
N GLN A 169 -6.07 1.07 7.60
CA GLN A 169 -5.38 0.35 6.55
C GLN A 169 -4.40 -0.63 7.17
N PHE A 170 -4.36 -1.83 6.63
CA PHE A 170 -3.30 -2.79 6.88
C PHE A 170 -2.53 -2.98 5.58
N GLN A 171 -1.23 -2.71 5.59
CA GLN A 171 -0.38 -2.94 4.44
C GLN A 171 0.88 -3.66 4.87
N CYS A 172 1.23 -4.70 4.14
CA CYS A 172 2.46 -5.46 4.35
C CYS A 172 3.17 -5.74 3.03
N VAL A 173 4.41 -6.19 3.13
CA VAL A 173 5.16 -6.81 2.03
C VAL A 173 5.59 -8.21 2.44
N LEU A 174 5.37 -9.17 1.56
CA LEU A 174 5.66 -10.58 1.77
C LEU A 174 6.74 -11.04 0.78
N PRO A 175 7.75 -11.80 1.22
CA PRO A 175 8.82 -12.30 0.36
C PRO A 175 8.34 -13.52 -0.45
N GLU A 176 7.45 -13.31 -1.41
CA GLU A 176 6.76 -14.38 -2.14
C GLU A 176 7.69 -15.36 -2.85
N ARG A 177 8.90 -14.92 -3.26
CA ARG A 177 9.90 -15.79 -3.92
C ARG A 177 10.51 -16.78 -2.93
N GLU A 178 10.84 -16.31 -1.71
CA GLU A 178 11.44 -17.11 -0.64
C GLU A 178 10.40 -17.92 0.14
N ARG A 179 9.16 -17.46 0.11
CA ARG A 179 8.01 -18.03 0.82
C ARG A 179 6.80 -18.18 -0.12
N PRO A 180 6.84 -19.08 -1.09
CA PRO A 180 5.74 -19.26 -2.03
C PRO A 180 4.41 -19.52 -1.34
N GLY A 181 3.36 -18.83 -1.80
CA GLY A 181 2.02 -18.91 -1.22
C GLY A 181 1.78 -18.06 0.03
N ALA A 182 2.76 -17.24 0.47
CA ALA A 182 2.58 -16.32 1.61
C ALA A 182 1.41 -15.36 1.40
N THR A 183 1.30 -14.79 0.20
CA THR A 183 0.18 -13.90 -0.17
C THR A 183 -1.16 -14.64 -0.11
N ARG A 184 -1.23 -15.89 -0.58
CA ARG A 184 -2.44 -16.72 -0.49
C ARG A 184 -2.85 -16.96 0.96
N ARG A 185 -1.90 -17.29 1.83
CA ARG A 185 -2.17 -17.52 3.26
C ARG A 185 -2.69 -16.26 3.94
N LEU A 186 -2.09 -15.09 3.66
CA LEU A 186 -2.56 -13.80 4.17
C LEU A 186 -4.01 -13.49 3.74
N LEU A 187 -4.30 -13.62 2.45
CA LEU A 187 -5.63 -13.36 1.90
C LEU A 187 -6.67 -14.33 2.44
N THR A 188 -6.32 -15.61 2.62
CA THR A 188 -7.20 -16.62 3.22
C THR A 188 -7.54 -16.22 4.67
N ALA A 189 -6.56 -15.81 5.45
CA ALA A 189 -6.76 -15.36 6.82
C ALA A 189 -7.66 -14.12 6.90
N ALA A 190 -7.45 -13.14 6.02
CA ALA A 190 -8.25 -11.92 5.94
C ALA A 190 -9.70 -12.23 5.53
N ALA A 191 -9.91 -13.00 4.47
CA ALA A 191 -11.25 -13.37 3.98
C ALA A 191 -12.04 -14.23 4.98
N GLY A 192 -11.34 -15.07 5.75
CA GLY A 192 -11.96 -15.94 6.75
C GLY A 192 -12.57 -15.21 7.95
N ARG A 193 -12.07 -14.00 8.27
CA ARG A 193 -12.45 -13.24 9.47
C ARG A 193 -13.32 -12.01 9.18
N GLY A 194 -13.91 -11.90 8.00
CA GLY A 194 -14.82 -10.80 7.66
C GLY A 194 -14.15 -9.43 7.52
N GLY A 195 -12.84 -9.38 7.29
CA GLY A 195 -12.09 -8.15 7.00
C GLY A 195 -12.39 -7.60 5.62
N ALA A 196 -13.67 -7.39 5.33
CA ALA A 196 -14.14 -7.04 4.01
C ALA A 196 -13.98 -5.57 3.70
N SER A 197 -13.22 -5.27 2.67
CA SER A 197 -13.18 -3.96 2.04
C SER A 197 -13.43 -4.09 0.54
N PHE A 198 -13.92 -3.01 -0.08
CA PHE A 198 -13.95 -2.90 -1.54
C PHE A 198 -12.58 -2.53 -2.11
N LEU A 199 -11.61 -2.20 -1.26
CA LEU A 199 -10.24 -1.85 -1.66
C LEU A 199 -9.24 -2.86 -1.09
N CYS A 200 -8.77 -3.73 -1.95
CA CYS A 200 -7.61 -4.55 -1.71
C CYS A 200 -6.65 -4.37 -2.90
N VAL A 201 -5.47 -3.86 -2.62
CA VAL A 201 -4.47 -3.54 -3.63
C VAL A 201 -3.26 -4.43 -3.46
N VAL A 202 -2.80 -5.01 -4.57
CA VAL A 202 -1.60 -5.84 -4.64
C VAL A 202 -0.61 -5.21 -5.59
N LYS A 203 0.66 -5.14 -5.18
CA LYS A 203 1.76 -4.58 -5.98
C LYS A 203 3.00 -5.44 -5.79
N ASP A 204 3.87 -5.47 -6.79
CA ASP A 204 5.24 -5.89 -6.57
C ASP A 204 6.07 -4.75 -5.96
N CYS A 205 7.05 -5.13 -5.18
CA CYS A 205 8.05 -4.23 -4.62
C CYS A 205 9.42 -4.61 -5.14
N GLY A 206 10.18 -3.58 -5.53
CA GLY A 206 11.56 -3.74 -5.99
C GLY A 206 12.57 -3.90 -4.85
N ALA A 207 13.79 -3.45 -5.10
CA ALA A 207 14.87 -3.53 -4.13
C ALA A 207 14.53 -2.85 -2.79
N GLU A 208 15.19 -3.33 -1.73
CA GLU A 208 15.05 -2.73 -0.40
C GLU A 208 15.59 -1.31 -0.37
N GLY A 209 14.84 -0.39 0.25
CA GLY A 209 15.27 0.97 0.44
C GLY A 209 16.40 1.09 1.47
N GLU A 210 17.28 2.08 1.29
CA GLU A 210 18.42 2.32 2.18
C GLU A 210 18.05 2.87 3.58
N GLY A 211 16.83 3.36 3.75
CA GLY A 211 16.34 3.86 5.04
C GLY A 211 16.15 2.74 6.05
N LEU A 212 16.56 2.99 7.31
CA LEU A 212 16.56 1.99 8.38
C LEU A 212 15.17 1.41 8.70
N LEU A 213 14.11 2.19 8.50
CA LEU A 213 12.72 1.74 8.65
C LEU A 213 11.96 1.78 7.31
N SER A 214 12.67 1.78 6.18
CA SER A 214 12.04 1.77 4.87
C SER A 214 11.20 0.52 4.66
N PHE A 215 9.96 0.72 4.24
CA PHE A 215 9.00 -0.36 4.01
C PHE A 215 9.32 -1.24 2.80
N PRO A 216 9.67 -0.67 1.61
CA PRO A 216 9.88 -1.48 0.41
C PRO A 216 11.03 -2.48 0.58
N ARG A 217 10.78 -3.71 0.16
CA ARG A 217 11.75 -4.80 0.01
C ARG A 217 11.26 -5.74 -1.10
N PRO A 218 12.13 -6.57 -1.69
CA PRO A 218 11.70 -7.52 -2.72
C PRO A 218 10.53 -8.38 -2.23
N GLY A 219 9.44 -8.39 -2.99
CA GLY A 219 8.25 -9.16 -2.62
C GLY A 219 6.94 -8.57 -3.13
N VAL A 220 5.86 -9.10 -2.61
CA VAL A 220 4.49 -8.69 -2.95
C VAL A 220 3.89 -7.88 -1.81
N SER A 221 3.52 -6.64 -2.08
CA SER A 221 2.81 -5.80 -1.12
C SER A 221 1.30 -5.99 -1.26
N VAL A 222 0.64 -6.20 -0.14
CA VAL A 222 -0.82 -6.30 -0.02
C VAL A 222 -1.31 -5.18 0.88
N ALA A 223 -2.27 -4.38 0.41
CA ALA A 223 -2.90 -3.32 1.18
C ALA A 223 -4.42 -3.58 1.27
N LEU A 224 -4.92 -3.59 2.49
CA LEU A 224 -6.32 -3.83 2.84
C LEU A 224 -6.88 -2.61 3.60
N ASP A 225 -8.01 -2.08 3.16
CA ASP A 225 -8.77 -1.11 3.92
C ASP A 225 -9.80 -1.86 4.78
N LEU A 226 -9.71 -1.74 6.08
CA LEU A 226 -10.54 -2.45 7.03
C LEU A 226 -11.49 -1.48 7.74
N PRO A 227 -12.81 -1.62 7.61
CA PRO A 227 -13.76 -0.84 8.40
C PRO A 227 -13.50 -1.02 9.89
N ARG A 228 -13.52 0.06 10.68
CA ARG A 228 -13.32 -0.03 12.13
C ARG A 228 -14.53 -0.67 12.81
N ARG A 229 -14.33 -1.89 13.29
CA ARG A 229 -15.30 -2.72 14.04
C ARG A 229 -14.62 -3.22 15.32
N ALA A 230 -15.37 -3.85 16.20
CA ALA A 230 -14.83 -4.40 17.45
C ALA A 230 -13.70 -5.42 17.20
N GLU A 231 -13.84 -6.22 16.15
CA GLU A 231 -12.93 -7.31 15.81
C GLU A 231 -11.73 -6.86 14.97
N THR A 232 -11.69 -5.61 14.50
CA THR A 232 -10.67 -5.12 13.55
C THR A 232 -9.27 -5.19 14.13
N GLN A 233 -9.11 -4.85 15.41
CA GLN A 233 -7.81 -4.93 16.07
C GLN A 233 -7.31 -6.37 16.10
N GLN A 234 -8.14 -7.32 16.52
CA GLN A 234 -7.78 -8.75 16.58
C GLN A 234 -7.43 -9.29 15.20
N LEU A 235 -8.17 -8.88 14.16
CA LEU A 235 -7.83 -9.25 12.79
C LEU A 235 -6.44 -8.75 12.40
N VAL A 236 -6.13 -7.46 12.66
CA VAL A 236 -4.82 -6.89 12.33
C VAL A 236 -3.70 -7.58 13.09
N GLU A 237 -3.90 -7.92 14.37
CA GLU A 237 -2.93 -8.67 15.18
C GLU A 237 -2.62 -10.05 14.56
N VAL A 238 -3.64 -10.78 14.13
CA VAL A 238 -3.46 -12.07 13.45
C VAL A 238 -2.74 -11.92 12.13
N LEU A 239 -3.09 -10.92 11.32
CA LEU A 239 -2.42 -10.66 10.06
C LEU A 239 -0.95 -10.26 10.27
N ALA A 240 -0.65 -9.47 11.30
CA ALA A 240 0.71 -9.09 11.65
C ALA A 240 1.56 -10.30 12.08
N GLU A 241 1.01 -11.21 12.90
CA GLU A 241 1.70 -12.45 13.26
C GLU A 241 1.97 -13.33 12.03
N LEU A 242 1.02 -13.42 11.11
CA LEU A 242 1.23 -14.15 9.87
C LEU A 242 2.35 -13.53 9.03
N VAL A 243 2.36 -12.20 8.91
CA VAL A 243 3.43 -11.47 8.20
C VAL A 243 4.79 -11.77 8.83
N ILE A 244 4.89 -11.82 10.16
CA ILE A 244 6.14 -12.17 10.88
C ILE A 244 6.57 -13.61 10.54
N VAL A 245 5.65 -14.58 10.61
CA VAL A 245 5.94 -16.00 10.30
C VAL A 245 6.43 -16.17 8.87
N GLU A 246 5.86 -15.40 7.94
CA GLU A 246 6.26 -15.40 6.53
C GLU A 246 7.54 -14.60 6.26
N GLY A 247 8.15 -13.98 7.27
CA GLY A 247 9.33 -13.15 7.11
C GLY A 247 9.05 -11.82 6.39
N GLY A 248 7.82 -11.36 6.42
CA GLY A 248 7.37 -10.10 5.82
C GLY A 248 7.56 -8.89 6.72
N ARG A 249 7.01 -7.76 6.30
CA ARG A 249 7.07 -6.48 7.02
C ARG A 249 5.75 -5.72 6.89
N VAL A 250 5.27 -5.13 7.98
CA VAL A 250 4.11 -4.22 7.99
C VAL A 250 4.56 -2.79 7.72
N TYR A 251 3.75 -2.04 6.97
CA TYR A 251 4.04 -0.64 6.65
C TYR A 251 3.65 0.29 7.79
N LEU A 252 4.64 0.87 8.47
CA LEU A 252 4.43 1.73 9.63
C LEU A 252 3.56 2.96 9.35
N ALA A 253 3.65 3.54 8.15
CA ALA A 253 2.82 4.70 7.79
C ALA A 253 1.31 4.38 7.66
N LYS A 254 0.94 3.10 7.66
CA LYS A 254 -0.43 2.61 7.60
C LYS A 254 -0.85 1.88 8.87
N ASP A 255 0.06 1.79 9.85
CA ASP A 255 -0.14 1.01 11.05
C ASP A 255 -0.87 1.79 12.15
N SER A 256 -1.87 1.13 12.75
CA SER A 256 -2.61 1.65 13.90
C SER A 256 -2.62 0.69 15.11
N PHE A 257 -2.22 -0.57 14.95
CA PHE A 257 -2.43 -1.62 15.95
C PHE A 257 -1.23 -2.53 16.22
N LEU A 258 -0.12 -2.35 15.47
CA LEU A 258 1.09 -3.16 15.66
C LEU A 258 1.63 -3.00 17.09
N ARG A 259 2.11 -4.08 17.70
CA ARG A 259 2.75 -4.05 19.01
C ARG A 259 4.28 -3.92 18.90
N ALA A 260 4.91 -3.45 19.97
CA ALA A 260 6.36 -3.25 20.03
C ALA A 260 7.14 -4.56 19.77
N ASP A 261 6.67 -5.68 20.35
CA ASP A 261 7.28 -7.00 20.15
C ASP A 261 7.19 -7.47 18.69
N GLN A 262 6.08 -7.18 18.03
CA GLN A 262 5.88 -7.49 16.61
C GLN A 262 6.83 -6.68 15.73
N LEU A 263 6.97 -5.37 15.99
CA LEU A 263 7.91 -4.53 15.25
C LEU A 263 9.35 -5.03 15.39
N ALA A 264 9.76 -5.37 16.61
CA ALA A 264 11.11 -5.88 16.88
C ALA A 264 11.42 -7.18 16.12
N ARG A 265 10.42 -8.05 15.93
CA ARG A 265 10.55 -9.31 15.19
C ARG A 265 10.58 -9.12 13.67
N MET A 266 9.96 -8.04 13.16
CA MET A 266 9.87 -7.77 11.72
C MET A 266 10.99 -6.91 11.17
N GLU A 267 11.56 -6.02 12.00
CA GLU A 267 12.53 -5.02 11.53
C GLU A 267 13.90 -5.24 12.16
N PRO A 268 14.79 -5.97 11.48
CA PRO A 268 16.13 -6.26 12.00
C PRO A 268 17.01 -5.02 12.17
N ARG A 269 16.70 -3.93 11.46
CA ARG A 269 17.44 -2.65 11.53
C ARG A 269 16.92 -1.72 12.65
N LEU A 270 15.92 -2.15 13.43
CA LEU A 270 15.31 -1.34 14.49
C LEU A 270 16.34 -0.91 15.55
N ALA A 271 17.23 -1.80 15.95
CA ALA A 271 18.26 -1.48 16.94
C ALA A 271 19.22 -0.39 16.43
N GLU A 272 19.60 -0.44 15.16
CA GLU A 272 20.43 0.60 14.53
C GLU A 272 19.66 1.93 14.47
N PHE A 273 18.40 1.91 14.06
CA PHE A 273 17.55 3.10 14.04
C PHE A 273 17.47 3.77 15.42
N LEU A 274 17.21 2.99 16.47
CA LEU A 274 17.10 3.51 17.83
C LEU A 274 18.41 4.12 18.33
N ARG A 275 19.55 3.54 17.98
CA ARG A 275 20.88 4.06 18.31
C ARG A 275 21.16 5.39 17.62
N VAL A 276 20.85 5.49 16.33
CA VAL A 276 20.99 6.75 15.58
C VAL A 276 20.05 7.81 16.13
N ARG A 277 18.78 7.46 16.37
CA ARG A 277 17.81 8.37 16.96
C ARG A 277 18.27 8.88 18.33
N ALA A 278 18.79 8.03 19.21
CA ALA A 278 19.30 8.44 20.52
C ALA A 278 20.47 9.43 20.43
N ARG A 279 21.29 9.35 19.39
CA ARG A 279 22.37 10.30 19.12
C ARG A 279 21.83 11.67 18.71
N TRP A 280 20.81 11.72 17.84
CA TRP A 280 20.32 12.95 17.23
C TRP A 280 19.14 13.59 17.96
N ASP A 281 18.39 12.81 18.72
CA ASP A 281 17.31 13.25 19.62
C ASP A 281 17.42 12.54 21.00
N PRO A 282 18.48 12.86 21.79
CA PRO A 282 18.72 12.18 23.07
C PRO A 282 17.59 12.40 24.08
N GLY A 283 16.86 13.51 23.96
CA GLY A 283 15.71 13.82 24.81
C GLY A 283 14.39 13.22 24.33
N ARG A 284 14.37 12.48 23.23
CA ARG A 284 13.15 11.94 22.60
C ARG A 284 12.04 12.98 22.47
N ARG A 285 12.40 14.18 22.01
CA ARG A 285 11.49 15.31 21.83
C ARG A 285 10.55 15.10 20.63
N LEU A 286 11.07 14.40 19.59
CA LEU A 286 10.32 14.04 18.40
C LEU A 286 9.60 12.73 18.67
N ARG A 287 8.33 12.81 18.99
CA ARG A 287 7.50 11.65 19.36
C ARG A 287 6.10 11.73 18.77
N SER A 288 5.44 10.62 18.70
CA SER A 288 4.07 10.46 18.20
C SER A 288 3.36 9.36 18.99
N ALA A 289 2.05 9.28 18.89
CA ALA A 289 1.29 8.18 19.48
C ALA A 289 1.80 6.81 19.00
N GLN A 290 2.29 6.71 17.76
CA GLN A 290 2.89 5.50 17.23
C GLN A 290 4.22 5.19 17.92
N SER A 291 5.10 6.17 18.13
CA SER A 291 6.39 5.94 18.79
C SER A 291 6.24 5.63 20.28
N VAL A 292 5.24 6.19 20.95
CA VAL A 292 4.87 5.80 22.33
C VAL A 292 4.49 4.31 22.36
N ARG A 293 3.64 3.86 21.44
CA ARG A 293 3.16 2.48 21.38
C ARG A 293 4.25 1.49 20.95
N LEU A 294 5.07 1.83 19.96
CA LEU A 294 6.02 0.91 19.33
C LEU A 294 7.43 0.96 19.87
N LEU A 295 7.87 2.12 20.38
CA LEU A 295 9.27 2.35 20.80
C LEU A 295 9.40 2.70 22.27
N GLY A 296 8.29 2.74 23.02
CA GLY A 296 8.30 3.06 24.45
C GLY A 296 8.72 4.49 24.76
N ASP A 297 8.39 5.43 23.87
CA ASP A 297 8.60 6.86 24.16
C ASP A 297 7.67 7.30 25.30
N PRO A 298 8.05 8.31 26.09
CA PRO A 298 7.16 8.86 27.11
C PRO A 298 5.89 9.44 26.45
N ALA A 299 4.76 9.32 27.15
CA ALA A 299 3.47 9.82 26.67
C ALA A 299 3.39 11.37 26.64
#